data_874d98ff2344720d046d0bab428d2fa3
#
_entry.id   874d98ff2344720d046d0bab428d2fa3
#
_cell.length_a   1.000
_cell.length_b   1.000
_cell.length_c   1.000
_cell.angle_alpha   90.00
_cell.angle_beta   90.00
_cell.angle_gamma   90.00
#
_symmetry.space_group_name_H-M   'P 1'
#
loop_
_entity.id
_entity.type
_entity.pdbx_description
1 polymer ?
#
loop_
_entity_poly.entity_id
_entity_poly.type
_entity_poly.pdbx_seq_one_letter_code
_entity_poly.pdbx_strand_id
1 'polypeptide(L)'
;VHTDQFNHGPAQTFMFTGSARLGRPSLGSWVTYGLGSENANLPGFVVLTSGGAAPDAGKSVWGNGFLPSKHQGVQFRSGKNPVLYLDNPPGVTADIRKEQLEYLKKLEKINHRDVGDPEILSRMSQYEMAFRMQSSVPEVMDVSKEPEYIYGLSVSYTHLRAHETKAN
;
A
#
# COMPACT_ATOMS: atom_id res chain seq x y z
N VAL A 1 -3.30 -18.85 18.05
CA VAL A 1 -2.35 -17.79 18.46
C VAL A 1 -2.79 -17.30 19.84
N HIS A 2 -1.86 -17.22 20.80
CA HIS A 2 -2.09 -16.74 22.16
C HIS A 2 -1.40 -15.38 22.34
N THR A 3 -2.03 -14.49 23.12
CA THR A 3 -1.47 -13.17 23.46
C THR A 3 -1.91 -12.78 24.87
N ASP A 4 -1.08 -12.06 25.59
CA ASP A 4 -1.39 -11.47 26.90
C ASP A 4 -2.23 -10.17 26.78
N GLN A 5 -2.48 -9.72 25.54
CA GLN A 5 -3.30 -8.54 25.29
C GLN A 5 -4.76 -8.90 25.32
N PHE A 6 -5.53 -8.27 26.22
CA PHE A 6 -6.96 -8.52 26.37
C PHE A 6 -7.82 -7.83 25.30
N ASN A 7 -7.28 -6.84 24.58
CA ASN A 7 -7.99 -6.04 23.58
C ASN A 7 -7.45 -6.35 22.16
N HIS A 8 -8.33 -6.37 21.16
CA HIS A 8 -8.03 -6.70 19.77
C HIS A 8 -6.99 -5.76 19.15
N GLY A 9 -7.08 -4.44 19.34
CA GLY A 9 -6.16 -3.48 18.77
C GLY A 9 -4.70 -3.71 19.19
N PRO A 10 -4.36 -3.71 20.48
CA PRO A 10 -3.01 -4.04 20.96
C PRO A 10 -2.56 -5.45 20.57
N ALA A 11 -3.47 -6.45 20.57
CA ALA A 11 -3.14 -7.82 20.17
C ALA A 11 -2.76 -7.90 18.68
N GLN A 12 -3.52 -7.23 17.80
CA GLN A 12 -3.19 -7.11 16.37
C GLN A 12 -1.86 -6.38 16.18
N THR A 13 -1.66 -5.25 16.84
CA THR A 13 -0.41 -4.50 16.78
C THR A 13 0.76 -5.39 17.18
N PHE A 14 0.64 -6.14 18.27
CA PHE A 14 1.68 -7.07 18.72
C PHE A 14 1.97 -8.16 17.67
N MET A 15 0.94 -8.75 17.08
CA MET A 15 1.06 -9.79 16.08
C MET A 15 1.82 -9.32 14.83
N PHE A 16 1.56 -8.10 14.36
CA PHE A 16 2.13 -7.58 13.12
C PHE A 16 3.45 -6.82 13.29
N THR A 17 3.76 -6.33 14.49
CA THR A 17 4.95 -5.50 14.74
C THR A 17 5.90 -6.06 15.80
N GLY A 18 5.50 -7.14 16.49
CA GLY A 18 6.24 -7.70 17.64
C GLY A 18 6.16 -6.85 18.92
N SER A 19 5.29 -5.82 18.95
CA SER A 19 5.11 -4.93 20.10
C SER A 19 3.66 -4.47 20.20
N ALA A 20 3.10 -4.45 21.40
CA ALA A 20 1.78 -3.85 21.63
C ALA A 20 1.78 -2.32 21.57
N ARG A 21 2.98 -1.70 21.55
CA ARG A 21 3.15 -0.25 21.44
C ARG A 21 3.19 0.18 19.98
N LEU A 22 2.52 1.28 19.67
CA LEU A 22 2.55 1.91 18.34
C LEU A 22 3.95 2.44 17.98
N GLY A 23 4.19 2.68 16.71
CA GLY A 23 5.43 3.26 16.20
C GLY A 23 6.52 2.25 15.85
N ARG A 24 6.25 0.95 15.97
CA ARG A 24 7.15 -0.11 15.47
C ARG A 24 6.82 -0.47 14.03
N PRO A 25 7.85 -0.78 13.21
CA PRO A 25 7.62 -1.26 11.85
C PRO A 25 6.88 -2.60 11.85
N SER A 26 5.97 -2.74 10.90
CA SER A 26 5.31 -4.03 10.65
C SER A 26 6.26 -5.04 10.02
N LEU A 27 5.90 -6.33 10.08
CA LEU A 27 6.66 -7.40 9.46
C LEU A 27 6.92 -7.14 7.97
N GLY A 28 5.89 -6.71 7.20
CA GLY A 28 6.05 -6.39 5.78
C GLY A 28 7.00 -5.21 5.53
N SER A 29 7.01 -4.22 6.43
CA SER A 29 7.96 -3.09 6.34
C SER A 29 9.41 -3.55 6.58
N TRP A 30 9.64 -4.47 7.52
CA TRP A 30 10.96 -5.06 7.73
C TRP A 30 11.41 -5.90 6.54
N VAL A 31 10.51 -6.70 5.95
CA VAL A 31 10.81 -7.51 4.77
C VAL A 31 11.23 -6.61 3.60
N THR A 32 10.45 -5.57 3.30
CA THR A 32 10.80 -4.65 2.21
C THR A 32 12.05 -3.80 2.50
N TYR A 33 12.33 -3.51 3.77
CA TYR A 33 13.56 -2.82 4.15
C TYR A 33 14.79 -3.71 3.94
N GLY A 34 14.73 -4.99 4.33
CA GLY A 34 15.85 -5.91 4.26
C GLY A 34 16.09 -6.51 2.88
N LEU A 35 15.03 -6.88 2.17
CA LEU A 35 15.11 -7.58 0.88
C LEU A 35 14.85 -6.67 -0.32
N GLY A 36 14.25 -5.50 -0.11
CA GLY A 36 13.82 -4.62 -1.20
C GLY A 36 12.59 -5.14 -1.95
N SER A 37 12.47 -4.73 -3.21
CA SER A 37 11.43 -5.19 -4.14
C SER A 37 12.04 -5.31 -5.53
N GLU A 38 11.76 -6.40 -6.21
CA GLU A 38 12.16 -6.62 -7.61
C GLU A 38 11.29 -5.82 -8.59
N ASN A 39 10.08 -5.45 -8.17
CA ASN A 39 9.14 -4.69 -8.99
C ASN A 39 9.33 -3.18 -8.77
N ALA A 40 9.61 -2.46 -9.86
CA ALA A 40 9.79 -1.01 -9.84
C ALA A 40 8.47 -0.21 -10.00
N ASN A 41 7.38 -0.85 -10.43
CA ASN A 41 6.12 -0.20 -10.80
C ASN A 41 4.98 -0.42 -9.80
N LEU A 42 5.20 -1.33 -8.85
CA LEU A 42 4.26 -1.64 -7.77
C LEU A 42 4.96 -1.56 -6.42
N PRO A 43 4.22 -1.26 -5.34
CA PRO A 43 4.80 -1.23 -4.01
C PRO A 43 5.29 -2.63 -3.61
N GLY A 44 6.43 -2.70 -2.92
CA GLY A 44 6.98 -3.96 -2.42
C GLY A 44 6.16 -4.59 -1.30
N PHE A 45 5.29 -3.81 -0.65
CA PHE A 45 4.40 -4.26 0.40
C PHE A 45 2.95 -3.87 0.08
N VAL A 46 2.18 -4.83 -0.42
CA VAL A 46 0.75 -4.70 -0.72
C VAL A 46 -0.07 -5.26 0.42
N VAL A 47 -1.13 -4.55 0.80
CA VAL A 47 -2.06 -4.94 1.84
C VAL A 47 -3.44 -5.15 1.23
N LEU A 48 -3.98 -6.35 1.40
CA LEU A 48 -5.34 -6.70 1.02
C LEU A 48 -6.17 -6.87 2.28
N THR A 49 -7.32 -6.21 2.34
CA THR A 49 -8.27 -6.37 3.45
C THR A 49 -9.51 -7.10 2.95
N SER A 50 -9.90 -8.16 3.67
CA SER A 50 -11.12 -8.93 3.39
C SER A 50 -12.20 -8.62 4.43
N GLY A 51 -13.46 -8.91 4.11
CA GLY A 51 -14.57 -8.83 5.05
C GLY A 51 -15.16 -7.43 5.30
N GLY A 52 -14.74 -6.40 4.57
CA GLY A 52 -15.33 -5.06 4.61
C GLY A 52 -15.03 -4.24 5.88
N ALA A 53 -14.42 -4.83 6.91
CA ALA A 53 -14.04 -4.15 8.13
C ALA A 53 -12.53 -3.87 8.17
N ALA A 54 -12.15 -2.68 8.58
CA ALA A 54 -10.74 -2.38 8.85
C ALA A 54 -10.29 -3.10 10.15
N PRO A 55 -9.01 -3.50 10.27
CA PRO A 55 -8.49 -4.00 11.53
C PRO A 55 -8.65 -2.99 12.67
N ASP A 56 -8.92 -3.45 13.90
CA ASP A 56 -9.08 -2.55 15.07
C ASP A 56 -7.84 -1.69 15.33
N ALA A 57 -6.65 -2.22 15.06
CA ALA A 57 -5.39 -1.48 15.13
C ALA A 57 -5.15 -0.55 13.93
N GLY A 58 -6.07 -0.50 12.96
CA GLY A 58 -6.01 0.37 11.79
C GLY A 58 -4.74 0.18 10.97
N LYS A 59 -4.21 1.30 10.47
CA LYS A 59 -3.01 1.30 9.61
C LYS A 59 -1.71 0.92 10.34
N SER A 60 -1.72 0.83 11.67
CA SER A 60 -0.52 0.48 12.43
C SER A 60 0.01 -0.93 12.11
N VAL A 61 -0.88 -1.84 11.67
CA VAL A 61 -0.52 -3.24 11.35
C VAL A 61 0.26 -3.39 10.04
N TRP A 62 0.33 -2.34 9.21
CA TRP A 62 1.17 -2.28 8.00
C TRP A 62 2.00 -1.00 7.89
N GLY A 63 2.14 -0.29 9.00
CA GLY A 63 2.92 0.94 9.06
C GLY A 63 4.42 0.69 9.02
N ASN A 64 5.16 1.70 8.54
CA ASN A 64 6.62 1.67 8.49
C ASN A 64 7.29 1.94 9.85
N GLY A 65 6.54 2.41 10.86
CA GLY A 65 7.09 2.78 12.15
C GLY A 65 8.20 3.82 12.02
N PHE A 66 9.40 3.50 12.51
CA PHE A 66 10.59 4.35 12.41
C PHE A 66 11.43 4.11 11.12
N LEU A 67 11.04 3.15 10.28
CA LEU A 67 11.69 2.97 8.98
C LEU A 67 11.24 4.06 7.99
N PRO A 68 12.04 4.33 6.93
CA PRO A 68 11.64 5.26 5.90
C PRO A 68 10.26 4.96 5.32
N SER A 69 9.46 5.97 5.04
CA SER A 69 8.05 5.86 4.65
C SER A 69 7.81 5.06 3.37
N LYS A 70 8.83 4.92 2.50
CA LYS A 70 8.78 4.07 1.29
C LYS A 70 8.55 2.57 1.56
N HIS A 71 8.77 2.12 2.81
CA HIS A 71 8.57 0.73 3.22
C HIS A 71 7.19 0.47 3.86
N GLN A 72 6.32 1.48 3.89
CA GLN A 72 4.95 1.34 4.36
C GLN A 72 4.12 0.47 3.43
N GLY A 73 3.20 -0.33 3.99
CA GLY A 73 2.23 -1.08 3.21
C GLY A 73 1.23 -0.19 2.49
N VAL A 74 0.95 -0.49 1.23
CA VAL A 74 -0.04 0.19 0.41
C VAL A 74 -1.29 -0.67 0.33
N GLN A 75 -2.41 -0.13 0.82
CA GLN A 75 -3.68 -0.85 0.83
C GLN A 75 -4.33 -0.82 -0.56
N PHE A 76 -4.58 -2.01 -1.10
CA PHE A 76 -5.39 -2.22 -2.28
C PHE A 76 -6.80 -2.63 -1.87
N ARG A 77 -7.79 -2.13 -2.57
CA ARG A 77 -9.22 -2.34 -2.30
C ARG A 77 -9.88 -2.99 -3.51
N SER A 78 -10.96 -3.71 -3.26
CA SER A 78 -11.83 -4.18 -4.33
C SER A 78 -12.56 -2.99 -4.98
N GLY A 79 -12.87 -3.09 -6.27
CA GLY A 79 -13.63 -2.11 -7.02
C GLY A 79 -12.82 -1.23 -7.97
N LYS A 80 -13.46 -0.20 -8.49
CA LYS A 80 -12.91 0.65 -9.57
C LYS A 80 -11.67 1.47 -9.19
N ASN A 81 -11.52 1.78 -7.89
CA ASN A 81 -10.40 2.56 -7.37
C ASN A 81 -9.59 1.73 -6.37
N PRO A 82 -8.74 0.81 -6.85
CA PRO A 82 -7.99 -0.11 -5.98
C PRO A 82 -7.08 0.62 -4.99
N VAL A 83 -6.49 1.72 -5.38
CA VAL A 83 -5.68 2.58 -4.52
C VAL A 83 -6.29 3.98 -4.51
N LEU A 84 -6.50 4.54 -3.31
CA LEU A 84 -7.08 5.88 -3.18
C LEU A 84 -6.12 6.96 -3.68
N TYR A 85 -6.70 7.99 -4.30
CA TYR A 85 -5.99 9.18 -4.78
C TYR A 85 -4.87 8.88 -5.79
N LEU A 86 -5.00 7.77 -6.50
CA LEU A 86 -4.03 7.39 -7.53
C LEU A 86 -4.22 8.21 -8.80
N ASP A 87 -5.47 8.50 -9.16
CA ASP A 87 -5.81 9.22 -10.37
C ASP A 87 -5.39 10.70 -10.31
N ASN A 88 -5.11 11.25 -11.47
CA ASN A 88 -4.84 12.68 -11.59
C ASN A 88 -6.12 13.51 -11.33
N PRO A 89 -6.00 14.71 -10.74
CA PRO A 89 -7.12 15.63 -10.65
C PRO A 89 -7.65 15.99 -12.03
N PRO A 90 -8.94 16.38 -12.15
CA PRO A 90 -9.52 16.86 -13.41
C PRO A 90 -8.68 17.97 -14.05
N GLY A 91 -8.40 17.86 -15.35
CA GLY A 91 -7.57 18.80 -16.11
C GLY A 91 -6.06 18.55 -16.03
N VAL A 92 -5.58 17.60 -15.25
CA VAL A 92 -4.15 17.23 -15.18
C VAL A 92 -3.91 15.97 -16.01
N THR A 93 -3.25 16.11 -17.15
CA THR A 93 -2.82 14.98 -17.98
C THR A 93 -1.60 14.27 -17.39
N ALA A 94 -1.30 13.05 -17.86
CA ALA A 94 -0.11 12.33 -17.44
C ALA A 94 1.19 13.11 -17.71
N ASP A 95 1.26 13.85 -18.84
CA ASP A 95 2.43 14.67 -19.18
C ASP A 95 2.60 15.85 -18.22
N ILE A 96 1.50 16.57 -17.94
CA ILE A 96 1.51 17.65 -16.94
C ILE A 96 1.95 17.10 -15.58
N ARG A 97 1.42 15.93 -15.18
CA ARG A 97 1.80 15.30 -13.91
C ARG A 97 3.27 14.94 -13.87
N LYS A 98 3.79 14.39 -14.95
CA LYS A 98 5.22 14.06 -15.08
C LYS A 98 6.10 15.31 -14.92
N GLU A 99 5.78 16.40 -15.61
CA GLU A 99 6.50 17.67 -15.47
C GLU A 99 6.44 18.22 -14.04
N GLN A 100 5.27 18.20 -13.40
CA GLN A 100 5.12 18.60 -12.00
C GLN A 100 6.04 17.81 -11.08
N LEU A 101 6.12 16.48 -11.27
CA LEU A 101 7.01 15.62 -10.48
C LEU A 101 8.50 15.93 -10.73
N GLU A 102 8.90 16.23 -11.95
CA GLU A 102 10.27 16.64 -12.27
C GLU A 102 10.65 17.98 -11.61
N TYR A 103 9.73 18.95 -11.59
CA TYR A 103 9.95 20.21 -10.87
C TYR A 103 10.01 19.98 -9.35
N LEU A 104 9.08 19.19 -8.79
CA LEU A 104 9.09 18.85 -7.38
C LEU A 104 10.39 18.15 -6.98
N LYS A 105 10.87 17.22 -7.81
CA LYS A 105 12.16 16.54 -7.60
C LYS A 105 13.35 17.49 -7.55
N LYS A 106 13.36 18.53 -8.39
CA LYS A 106 14.41 19.55 -8.36
C LYS A 106 14.36 20.36 -7.08
N LEU A 107 13.16 20.79 -6.65
CA LEU A 107 12.96 21.53 -5.41
C LEU A 107 13.36 20.72 -4.18
N GLU A 108 12.92 19.45 -4.11
CA GLU A 108 13.24 18.56 -2.99
C GLU A 108 14.74 18.21 -2.91
N LYS A 109 15.44 18.15 -4.05
CA LYS A 109 16.91 17.99 -4.05
C LYS A 109 17.62 19.20 -3.43
N ILE A 110 17.14 20.42 -3.71
CA ILE A 110 17.67 21.63 -3.08
C ILE A 110 17.41 21.59 -1.58
N ASN A 111 16.16 21.29 -1.19
CA ASN A 111 15.75 21.18 0.20
C ASN A 111 16.56 20.10 0.96
N HIS A 112 16.75 18.93 0.36
CA HIS A 112 17.59 17.88 0.93
C HIS A 112 19.04 18.30 1.15
N ARG A 113 19.63 19.05 0.19
CA ARG A 113 20.97 19.57 0.32
C ARG A 113 21.08 20.57 1.49
N ASP A 114 20.06 21.38 1.69
CA ASP A 114 20.09 22.47 2.67
C ASP A 114 19.69 21.97 4.09
N VAL A 115 18.78 21.01 4.18
CA VAL A 115 18.25 20.46 5.46
C VAL A 115 18.90 19.12 5.84
N GLY A 116 19.26 18.28 4.86
CA GLY A 116 19.89 16.98 5.08
C GLY A 116 18.94 15.87 5.58
N ASP A 117 17.62 16.09 5.58
CA ASP A 117 16.64 15.09 6.03
C ASP A 117 16.50 13.95 5.00
N PRO A 118 16.85 12.68 5.36
CA PRO A 118 16.75 11.54 4.45
C PRO A 118 15.30 11.19 4.07
N GLU A 119 14.30 11.62 4.84
CA GLU A 119 12.88 11.39 4.54
C GLU A 119 12.43 12.16 3.29
N ILE A 120 13.12 13.23 2.92
CA ILE A 120 12.91 13.95 1.65
C ILE A 120 13.10 13.00 0.46
N LEU A 121 14.17 12.21 0.47
CA LEU A 121 14.44 11.23 -0.59
C LEU A 121 13.39 10.11 -0.63
N SER A 122 12.90 9.68 0.54
CA SER A 122 11.84 8.68 0.64
C SER A 122 10.53 9.19 0.04
N ARG A 123 10.15 10.44 0.32
CA ARG A 123 8.98 11.10 -0.29
C ARG A 123 9.08 11.20 -1.80
N MET A 124 10.24 11.59 -2.32
CA MET A 124 10.46 11.64 -3.77
C MET A 124 10.24 10.27 -4.41
N SER A 125 10.78 9.21 -3.81
CA SER A 125 10.59 7.83 -4.28
C SER A 125 9.13 7.40 -4.23
N GLN A 126 8.36 7.83 -3.22
CA GLN A 126 6.93 7.57 -3.13
C GLN A 126 6.12 8.28 -4.22
N TYR A 127 6.43 9.53 -4.54
CA TYR A 127 5.76 10.24 -5.63
C TYR A 127 6.02 9.59 -6.98
N GLU A 128 7.26 9.18 -7.25
CA GLU A 128 7.61 8.44 -8.47
C GLU A 128 6.90 7.08 -8.53
N MET A 129 6.82 6.37 -7.41
CA MET A 129 6.08 5.11 -7.32
C MET A 129 4.59 5.33 -7.58
N ALA A 130 3.96 6.31 -6.94
CA ALA A 130 2.55 6.63 -7.14
C ALA A 130 2.24 6.96 -8.61
N PHE A 131 3.12 7.68 -9.29
CA PHE A 131 2.96 7.98 -10.72
C PHE A 131 3.01 6.70 -11.58
N ARG A 132 3.98 5.80 -11.33
CA ARG A 132 4.07 4.52 -12.06
C ARG A 132 2.87 3.61 -11.78
N MET A 133 2.35 3.63 -10.56
CA MET A 133 1.17 2.86 -10.16
C MET A 133 -0.10 3.27 -10.93
N GLN A 134 -0.20 4.50 -11.45
CA GLN A 134 -1.37 4.95 -12.22
C GLN A 134 -1.66 4.05 -13.43
N SER A 135 -0.62 3.50 -14.06
CA SER A 135 -0.78 2.55 -15.18
C SER A 135 -0.78 1.10 -14.71
N SER A 136 0.08 0.74 -13.77
CA SER A 136 0.32 -0.66 -13.38
C SER A 136 -0.77 -1.24 -12.47
N VAL A 137 -1.36 -0.43 -11.58
CA VAL A 137 -2.40 -0.90 -10.66
C VAL A 137 -3.69 -1.29 -11.37
N PRO A 138 -4.25 -0.49 -12.31
CA PRO A 138 -5.43 -0.90 -13.07
C PRO A 138 -5.22 -2.19 -13.86
N GLU A 139 -4.03 -2.37 -14.44
CA GLU A 139 -3.69 -3.58 -15.19
C GLU A 139 -3.68 -4.84 -14.30
N VAL A 140 -3.02 -4.76 -13.14
CA VAL A 140 -2.92 -5.90 -12.19
C VAL A 140 -4.26 -6.21 -11.52
N MET A 141 -5.10 -5.21 -11.32
CA MET A 141 -6.41 -5.38 -10.67
C MET A 141 -7.54 -5.74 -11.64
N ASP A 142 -7.28 -5.69 -12.96
CA ASP A 142 -8.25 -6.12 -13.97
C ASP A 142 -8.23 -7.63 -14.13
N VAL A 143 -9.00 -8.30 -13.32
CA VAL A 143 -9.17 -9.76 -13.37
C VAL A 143 -10.11 -10.24 -14.49
N SER A 144 -10.74 -9.33 -15.25
CA SER A 144 -11.71 -9.69 -16.29
C SER A 144 -11.12 -10.54 -17.41
N LYS A 145 -9.80 -10.46 -17.60
CA LYS A 145 -9.04 -11.19 -18.64
C LYS A 145 -8.50 -12.54 -18.16
N GLU A 146 -8.65 -12.85 -16.86
CA GLU A 146 -8.15 -14.11 -16.31
C GLU A 146 -9.02 -15.29 -16.75
N PRO A 147 -8.40 -16.44 -17.08
CA PRO A 147 -9.13 -17.66 -17.37
C PRO A 147 -9.99 -18.13 -16.19
N GLU A 148 -11.17 -18.71 -16.48
CA GLU A 148 -12.14 -19.10 -15.43
C GLU A 148 -11.55 -20.07 -14.39
N TYR A 149 -10.60 -20.92 -14.76
CA TYR A 149 -9.96 -21.84 -13.82
C TYR A 149 -9.14 -21.13 -12.74
N ILE A 150 -8.61 -19.91 -13.01
CA ILE A 150 -7.90 -19.09 -12.02
C ILE A 150 -8.84 -18.67 -10.89
N TYR A 151 -10.09 -18.33 -11.23
CA TYR A 151 -11.09 -17.99 -10.22
C TYR A 151 -11.42 -19.19 -9.32
N GLY A 152 -11.42 -20.41 -9.88
CA GLY A 152 -11.65 -21.64 -9.13
C GLY A 152 -10.53 -22.02 -8.16
N LEU A 153 -9.31 -21.50 -8.36
CA LEU A 153 -8.17 -21.74 -7.45
C LEU A 153 -8.24 -20.89 -6.16
N SER A 154 -9.02 -19.81 -6.16
CA SER A 154 -9.15 -18.92 -5.02
C SER A 154 -10.40 -19.20 -4.20
N VAL A 155 -10.26 -19.86 -3.05
CA VAL A 155 -11.37 -20.07 -2.10
C VAL A 155 -11.96 -18.74 -1.62
N SER A 156 -11.15 -17.72 -1.46
CA SER A 156 -11.58 -16.36 -1.10
C SER A 156 -12.48 -15.73 -2.16
N TYR A 157 -12.23 -15.99 -3.43
CA TYR A 157 -13.05 -15.48 -4.53
C TYR A 157 -14.46 -16.10 -4.52
N THR A 158 -14.59 -17.39 -4.29
CA THR A 158 -15.88 -18.07 -4.20
C THR A 158 -16.73 -17.56 -3.03
N HIS A 159 -16.10 -17.24 -1.90
CA HIS A 159 -16.77 -16.63 -0.76
C HIS A 159 -17.22 -15.18 -1.01
N LEU A 160 -16.38 -14.36 -1.67
CA LEU A 160 -16.73 -12.98 -2.03
C LEU A 160 -17.91 -12.95 -3.00
N ARG A 161 -17.90 -13.79 -4.05
CA ARG A 161 -18.99 -13.89 -5.02
C ARG A 161 -20.30 -14.39 -4.40
N ALA A 162 -20.24 -15.30 -3.43
CA ALA A 162 -21.41 -15.78 -2.70
C ALA A 162 -22.06 -14.69 -1.82
N HIS A 163 -21.28 -13.71 -1.36
CA HIS A 163 -21.79 -12.55 -0.62
C HIS A 163 -22.39 -11.48 -1.54
N GLU A 164 -21.83 -11.25 -2.71
CA GLU A 164 -22.37 -10.29 -3.70
C GLU A 164 -23.70 -10.75 -4.29
N THR A 165 -23.90 -12.05 -4.49
CA THR A 165 -25.18 -12.61 -5.02
C THR A 165 -26.30 -12.64 -3.99
N LYS A 166 -26.04 -12.45 -2.70
CA LYS A 166 -27.07 -12.35 -1.64
C LYS A 166 -27.52 -10.91 -1.35
N ALA A 167 -26.93 -9.91 -1.99
CA ALA A 167 -27.22 -8.50 -1.78
C ALA A 167 -28.17 -7.89 -2.85
N ASN A 168 -28.78 -8.73 -3.71
CA ASN A 168 -29.84 -8.34 -4.67
C ASN A 168 -31.18 -8.97 -4.28
#